data_bd0cd300bb1efd04d142a63caac978dd
#
_entry.id   bd0cd300bb1efd04d142a63caac978dd
#
_cell.length_a   1.000
_cell.length_b   1.000
_cell.length_c   1.000
_cell.angle_alpha   90.00
_cell.angle_beta   90.00
_cell.angle_gamma   90.00
#
_symmetry.space_group_name_H-M   'P 1'
#
loop_
_entity.id
_entity.type
_entity.pdbx_description
1 polymer ?
#
loop_
_entity_poly.entity_id
_entity_poly.type
_entity_poly.pdbx_seq_one_letter_code
_entity_poly.pdbx_strand_id
1 'polypeptide(L)'
;MGNRYDVLIIGAGPAGLTAAIYARRAGKSVLVLEKDTFGGQITFSPKLENYPGFETISGNELAQRMLEQAMALGADVDMDTVLGIEDGAVKTVIGESGRYEARAVIIAAGARHRRLGLPREEEMIGNGLSFCAVXXXXACSSILTPSCDCCVS
;
A
#
# COMPACT_ATOMS: atom_id res chain seq x y z
N MET A 1 -26.54 -1.12 -13.86
CA MET A 1 -25.46 -1.48 -14.80
C MET A 1 -24.15 -1.06 -14.16
N GLY A 2 -23.28 -2.00 -13.88
CA GLY A 2 -21.97 -1.68 -13.31
C GLY A 2 -21.12 -0.90 -14.31
N ASN A 3 -20.39 0.09 -13.84
CA ASN A 3 -19.47 0.84 -14.70
C ASN A 3 -18.32 -0.08 -15.11
N ARG A 4 -18.06 -0.12 -16.40
CA ARG A 4 -16.89 -0.83 -16.93
C ARG A 4 -15.73 0.13 -17.05
N TYR A 5 -14.61 -0.26 -16.45
CA TYR A 5 -13.40 0.56 -16.42
C TYR A 5 -12.39 0.11 -17.48
N ASP A 6 -11.55 1.03 -17.93
CA ASP A 6 -10.39 0.65 -18.75
C ASP A 6 -9.37 -0.11 -17.90
N VAL A 7 -9.13 0.38 -16.67
CA VAL A 7 -8.15 -0.22 -15.76
C VAL A 7 -8.76 -0.32 -14.37
N LEU A 8 -8.66 -1.50 -13.77
CA LEU A 8 -8.95 -1.71 -12.36
C LEU A 8 -7.64 -2.01 -11.64
N ILE A 9 -7.43 -1.38 -10.50
CA ILE A 9 -6.19 -1.50 -9.73
C ILE A 9 -6.53 -2.09 -8.37
N ILE A 10 -5.84 -3.15 -7.99
CA ILE A 10 -6.05 -3.83 -6.71
C ILE A 10 -4.94 -3.39 -5.74
N GLY A 11 -5.32 -2.61 -4.75
CA GLY A 11 -4.44 -2.05 -3.74
C GLY A 11 -4.17 -0.56 -3.95
N ALA A 12 -4.45 0.24 -2.92
CA ALA A 12 -4.26 1.68 -2.91
C ALA A 12 -3.01 2.10 -2.11
N GLY A 13 -1.96 1.29 -2.16
CA GLY A 13 -0.63 1.70 -1.69
C GLY A 13 0.06 2.59 -2.73
N PRO A 14 1.30 3.03 -2.47
CA PRO A 14 2.02 3.93 -3.40
C PRO A 14 2.09 3.41 -4.83
N ALA A 15 2.26 2.09 -5.01
CA ALA A 15 2.33 1.49 -6.35
C ALA A 15 0.99 1.63 -7.10
N GLY A 16 -0.12 1.28 -6.41
CA GLY A 16 -1.45 1.36 -7.03
C GLY A 16 -1.87 2.80 -7.31
N LEU A 17 -1.64 3.70 -6.36
CA LEU A 17 -1.97 5.11 -6.55
C LEU A 17 -1.14 5.75 -7.68
N THR A 18 0.14 5.37 -7.77
CA THR A 18 0.99 5.82 -8.89
C THR A 18 0.43 5.30 -10.22
N ALA A 19 0.05 4.02 -10.27
CA ALA A 19 -0.55 3.43 -11.48
C ALA A 19 -1.84 4.16 -11.86
N ALA A 20 -2.68 4.50 -10.86
CA ALA A 20 -3.93 5.24 -11.09
C ALA A 20 -3.66 6.62 -11.69
N ILE A 21 -2.69 7.36 -11.13
CA ILE A 21 -2.29 8.68 -11.62
C ILE A 21 -1.89 8.58 -13.11
N TYR A 22 -1.02 7.63 -13.44
CA TYR A 22 -0.53 7.49 -14.83
C TYR A 22 -1.63 7.02 -15.78
N ALA A 23 -2.49 6.10 -15.36
CA ALA A 23 -3.60 5.64 -16.19
C ALA A 23 -4.60 6.78 -16.46
N ARG A 24 -4.91 7.60 -15.43
CA ARG A 24 -5.77 8.78 -15.62
C ARG A 24 -5.14 9.82 -16.55
N ARG A 25 -3.84 10.06 -16.41
CA ARG A 25 -3.12 10.96 -17.31
C ARG A 25 -3.12 10.46 -18.77
N ALA A 26 -3.23 9.13 -18.95
CA ALA A 26 -3.38 8.52 -20.27
C ALA A 26 -4.85 8.49 -20.76
N GLY A 27 -5.76 9.17 -20.07
CA GLY A 27 -7.18 9.30 -20.47
C GLY A 27 -8.01 8.05 -20.22
N LYS A 28 -7.55 7.13 -19.34
CA LYS A 28 -8.26 5.89 -19.05
C LYS A 28 -9.21 6.05 -17.87
N SER A 29 -10.37 5.39 -17.92
CA SER A 29 -11.23 5.28 -16.74
C SER A 29 -10.60 4.28 -15.77
N VAL A 30 -10.51 4.67 -14.47
CA VAL A 30 -9.76 3.90 -13.47
C VAL A 30 -10.62 3.72 -12.22
N LEU A 31 -10.64 2.48 -11.71
CA LEU A 31 -11.14 2.16 -10.37
C LEU A 31 -9.99 1.56 -9.56
N VAL A 32 -9.79 2.05 -8.35
CA VAL A 32 -8.85 1.48 -7.38
C VAL A 32 -9.65 0.84 -6.26
N LEU A 33 -9.38 -0.44 -5.96
CA LEU A 33 -10.01 -1.16 -4.84
C LEU A 33 -8.98 -1.37 -3.74
N GLU A 34 -9.33 -0.99 -2.51
CA GLU A 34 -8.49 -1.19 -1.32
C GLU A 34 -9.31 -1.93 -0.26
N LYS A 35 -8.66 -2.86 0.43
CA LYS A 35 -9.35 -3.67 1.45
C LYS A 35 -9.20 -3.11 2.88
N ASP A 36 -8.10 -2.42 3.18
CA ASP A 36 -7.77 -2.01 4.55
C ASP A 36 -7.66 -0.49 4.70
N THR A 37 -6.56 0.08 4.22
CA THR A 37 -6.21 1.48 4.46
C THR A 37 -5.55 2.07 3.20
N PHE A 38 -6.08 3.19 2.75
CA PHE A 38 -5.46 3.91 1.64
C PHE A 38 -4.03 4.34 2.02
N GLY A 39 -3.07 3.99 1.17
CA GLY A 39 -1.65 4.18 1.42
C GLY A 39 -0.92 2.90 1.80
N GLY A 40 -1.64 1.88 2.29
CA GLY A 40 -1.04 0.59 2.64
C GLY A 40 0.06 0.73 3.70
N GLN A 41 1.12 -0.05 3.57
CA GLN A 41 2.18 -0.13 4.60
C GLN A 41 2.92 1.18 4.86
N ILE A 42 2.93 2.12 3.91
CA ILE A 42 3.64 3.39 4.10
C ILE A 42 3.05 4.20 5.26
N THR A 43 1.76 4.00 5.56
CA THR A 43 1.06 4.72 6.64
C THR A 43 1.63 4.41 8.03
N PHE A 44 2.30 3.27 8.20
CA PHE A 44 2.94 2.92 9.48
C PHE A 44 4.24 3.67 9.73
N SER A 45 4.77 4.41 8.74
CA SER A 45 6.03 5.14 8.88
C SER A 45 5.75 6.54 9.41
N PRO A 46 6.16 6.85 10.66
CA PRO A 46 5.91 8.20 11.19
C PRO A 46 6.76 9.27 10.48
N LYS A 47 7.88 8.85 9.88
CA LYS A 47 8.82 9.76 9.23
C LYS A 47 9.47 9.08 8.03
N LEU A 48 9.47 9.76 6.90
CA LEU A 48 10.12 9.34 5.66
C LEU A 48 11.08 10.46 5.24
N GLU A 49 12.34 10.11 4.99
CA GLU A 49 13.40 11.03 4.56
C GLU A 49 14.03 10.58 3.23
N ASN A 50 13.49 9.51 2.66
CA ASN A 50 14.02 8.89 1.44
C ASN A 50 13.00 8.89 0.29
N TYR A 51 11.98 9.75 0.36
CA TYR A 51 11.02 9.91 -0.73
C TYR A 51 11.35 11.20 -1.51
N PRO A 52 11.77 11.09 -2.79
CA PRO A 52 12.18 12.27 -3.56
C PRO A 52 11.07 13.33 -3.64
N GLY A 53 11.42 14.57 -3.43
CA GLY A 53 10.48 15.69 -3.44
C GLY A 53 10.13 16.20 -2.05
N PHE A 54 10.50 15.47 -1.01
CA PHE A 54 10.28 15.88 0.38
C PHE A 54 11.56 15.69 1.18
N GLU A 55 11.97 16.71 1.92
CA GLU A 55 13.08 16.57 2.88
C GLU A 55 12.66 15.63 4.01
N THR A 56 11.43 15.78 4.47
CA THR A 56 10.79 14.87 5.43
C THR A 56 9.27 14.95 5.26
N ILE A 57 8.59 13.83 5.41
CA ILE A 57 7.13 13.74 5.36
C ILE A 57 6.70 12.50 6.15
N SER A 58 5.52 12.49 6.73
CA SER A 58 4.98 11.27 7.33
C SER A 58 4.37 10.37 6.24
N GLY A 59 4.34 9.05 6.52
CA GLY A 59 3.73 8.10 5.58
C GLY A 59 2.24 8.38 5.36
N ASN A 60 1.54 8.78 6.41
CA ASN A 60 0.11 9.14 6.30
C ASN A 60 -0.10 10.35 5.40
N GLU A 61 0.71 11.39 5.57
CA GLU A 61 0.61 12.59 4.74
C GLU A 61 0.96 12.30 3.28
N LEU A 62 2.00 11.50 3.05
CA LEU A 62 2.37 11.11 1.69
C LEU A 62 1.24 10.31 1.03
N ALA A 63 0.69 9.32 1.76
CA ALA A 63 -0.41 8.49 1.26
C ALA A 63 -1.62 9.35 0.89
N GLN A 64 -1.97 10.29 1.76
CA GLN A 64 -3.10 11.17 1.51
C GLN A 64 -2.88 12.05 0.28
N ARG A 65 -1.70 12.64 0.13
CA ARG A 65 -1.37 13.46 -1.05
C ARG A 65 -1.46 12.65 -2.36
N MET A 66 -0.99 11.40 -2.34
CA MET A 66 -1.08 10.51 -3.51
C MET A 66 -2.53 10.17 -3.84
N LEU A 67 -3.34 9.87 -2.82
CA LEU A 67 -4.77 9.57 -3.00
C LEU A 67 -5.51 10.78 -3.58
N GLU A 68 -5.31 11.95 -2.98
CA GLU A 68 -5.93 13.19 -3.46
C GLU A 68 -5.54 13.50 -4.91
N GLN A 69 -4.28 13.26 -5.26
CA GLN A 69 -3.81 13.47 -6.63
C GLN A 69 -4.50 12.52 -7.61
N ALA A 70 -4.65 11.25 -7.25
CA ALA A 70 -5.34 10.27 -8.11
C ALA A 70 -6.81 10.65 -8.29
N MET A 71 -7.49 11.01 -7.20
CA MET A 71 -8.90 11.41 -7.23
C MET A 71 -9.11 12.73 -8.00
N ALA A 72 -8.21 13.68 -7.84
CA ALA A 72 -8.27 14.96 -8.57
C ALA A 72 -8.13 14.76 -10.09
N LEU A 73 -7.45 13.69 -10.52
CA LEU A 73 -7.37 13.31 -11.92
C LEU A 73 -8.58 12.48 -12.38
N GLY A 74 -9.51 12.20 -11.47
CA GLY A 74 -10.76 11.51 -11.77
C GLY A 74 -10.70 9.99 -11.61
N ALA A 75 -9.76 9.46 -10.83
CA ALA A 75 -9.79 8.05 -10.47
C ALA A 75 -10.92 7.81 -9.46
N ASP A 76 -11.72 6.77 -9.69
CA ASP A 76 -12.64 6.28 -8.69
C ASP A 76 -11.87 5.40 -7.69
N VAL A 77 -12.19 5.52 -6.41
CA VAL A 77 -11.54 4.75 -5.35
C VAL A 77 -12.62 4.19 -4.44
N ASP A 78 -12.56 2.90 -4.16
CA ASP A 78 -13.57 2.25 -3.34
C ASP A 78 -12.94 1.25 -2.37
N MET A 79 -13.66 0.97 -1.28
CA MET A 79 -13.24 -0.01 -0.27
C MET A 79 -13.91 -1.35 -0.56
N ASP A 80 -13.12 -2.33 -0.99
CA ASP A 80 -13.61 -3.70 -1.17
C ASP A 80 -12.46 -4.69 -1.12
N THR A 81 -12.72 -5.86 -0.54
CA THR A 81 -11.76 -6.97 -0.50
C THR A 81 -11.90 -7.79 -1.78
N VAL A 82 -10.86 -7.83 -2.58
CA VAL A 82 -10.86 -8.64 -3.80
C VAL A 82 -10.63 -10.11 -3.45
N LEU A 83 -11.56 -10.96 -3.87
CA LEU A 83 -11.57 -12.41 -3.62
C LEU A 83 -11.00 -13.18 -4.81
N GLY A 84 -11.14 -12.64 -6.03
CA GLY A 84 -10.68 -13.36 -7.21
C GLY A 84 -10.78 -12.53 -8.47
N ILE A 85 -10.20 -13.07 -9.54
CA ILE A 85 -10.24 -12.45 -10.87
C ILE A 85 -10.60 -13.53 -11.87
N GLU A 86 -11.63 -13.29 -12.66
CA GLU A 86 -12.00 -14.12 -13.80
C GLU A 86 -11.40 -13.49 -15.06
N ASP A 87 -10.57 -14.25 -15.75
CA ASP A 87 -9.93 -13.80 -16.97
C ASP A 87 -10.83 -14.02 -18.19
N GLY A 88 -10.69 -13.13 -19.18
CA GLY A 88 -11.45 -13.15 -20.41
C GLY A 88 -11.17 -11.92 -21.24
N ALA A 89 -11.93 -11.73 -22.30
CA ALA A 89 -11.85 -10.51 -23.11
C ALA A 89 -12.13 -9.26 -22.28
N VAL A 90 -12.99 -9.40 -21.30
CA VAL A 90 -13.23 -8.44 -20.20
C VAL A 90 -12.85 -9.16 -18.92
N LYS A 91 -12.05 -8.52 -18.09
CA LYS A 91 -11.67 -9.08 -16.78
C LYS A 91 -12.79 -8.78 -15.78
N THR A 92 -13.17 -9.75 -14.99
CA THR A 92 -14.13 -9.55 -13.90
C THR A 92 -13.40 -9.72 -12.56
N VAL A 93 -13.32 -8.65 -11.81
CA VAL A 93 -12.77 -8.69 -10.44
C VAL A 93 -13.93 -8.93 -9.48
N ILE A 94 -13.80 -9.97 -8.66
CA ILE A 94 -14.81 -10.38 -7.69
C ILE A 94 -14.40 -9.82 -6.33
N GLY A 95 -15.19 -8.88 -5.81
CA GLY A 95 -15.05 -8.35 -4.47
C GLY A 95 -16.07 -8.96 -3.51
N GLU A 96 -15.93 -8.65 -2.23
CA GLU A 96 -16.93 -9.02 -1.22
C GLU A 96 -18.24 -8.28 -1.45
N SER A 97 -18.16 -7.02 -1.89
CA SER A 97 -19.32 -6.14 -2.07
C SER A 97 -19.93 -6.26 -3.47
N GLY A 98 -19.18 -6.75 -4.46
CA GLY A 98 -19.69 -6.79 -5.83
C GLY A 98 -18.72 -7.34 -6.86
N ARG A 99 -19.13 -7.16 -8.12
CA ARG A 99 -18.33 -7.57 -9.27
C ARG A 99 -18.03 -6.35 -10.12
N TYR A 100 -16.80 -6.23 -10.55
CA TYR A 100 -16.31 -5.06 -11.27
C TYR A 100 -15.70 -5.50 -12.60
N GLU A 101 -16.07 -4.85 -13.69
CA GLU A 101 -15.56 -5.18 -15.01
C GLU A 101 -14.47 -4.19 -15.45
N ALA A 102 -13.39 -4.72 -16.03
CA ALA A 102 -12.34 -3.88 -16.58
C ALA A 102 -11.68 -4.53 -17.80
N ARG A 103 -11.08 -3.70 -18.64
CA ARG A 103 -10.31 -4.18 -19.79
C ARG A 103 -8.94 -4.71 -19.35
N ALA A 104 -8.37 -4.12 -18.30
CA ALA A 104 -7.08 -4.52 -17.73
C ALA A 104 -7.13 -4.44 -16.21
N VAL A 105 -6.36 -5.30 -15.54
CA VAL A 105 -6.23 -5.29 -14.09
C VAL A 105 -4.74 -5.12 -13.73
N ILE A 106 -4.47 -4.24 -12.80
CA ILE A 106 -3.13 -4.06 -12.21
C ILE A 106 -3.20 -4.56 -10.77
N ILE A 107 -2.34 -5.52 -10.43
CA ILE A 107 -2.27 -6.07 -9.08
C ILE A 107 -1.14 -5.33 -8.34
N ALA A 108 -1.52 -4.48 -7.37
CA ALA A 108 -0.62 -3.69 -6.54
C ALA A 108 -0.89 -3.98 -5.05
N ALA A 109 -1.15 -5.25 -4.73
CA ALA A 109 -1.63 -5.71 -3.42
C ALA A 109 -0.59 -5.63 -2.31
N GLY A 110 0.64 -5.19 -2.63
CA GLY A 110 1.71 -5.04 -1.65
C GLY A 110 2.28 -6.37 -1.18
N ALA A 111 2.93 -6.34 -0.04
CA ALA A 111 3.55 -7.52 0.56
C ALA A 111 3.30 -7.53 2.06
N ARG A 112 3.37 -8.68 2.67
CA ARG A 112 3.31 -8.85 4.12
C ARG A 112 4.56 -9.57 4.59
N HIS A 113 5.05 -9.18 5.73
CA HIS A 113 6.19 -9.86 6.35
C HIS A 113 5.80 -11.29 6.72
N ARG A 114 6.71 -12.22 6.51
CA ARG A 114 6.53 -13.57 7.00
C ARG A 114 6.70 -13.58 8.51
N ARG A 115 5.74 -14.16 9.21
CA ARG A 115 5.83 -14.30 10.66
C ARG A 115 6.76 -15.45 11.02
N LEU A 116 7.41 -15.34 12.19
CA LEU A 116 8.24 -16.40 12.76
C LEU A 116 7.40 -17.46 13.45
N GLY A 117 6.16 -17.10 13.84
CA GLY A 117 5.27 -18.00 14.55
C GLY A 117 5.59 -18.11 16.05
N LEU A 118 6.24 -17.10 16.60
CA LEU A 118 6.64 -17.10 18.00
C LEU A 118 5.46 -16.71 18.89
N PRO A 119 5.40 -17.26 20.11
CA PRO A 119 4.41 -16.78 21.07
C PRO A 119 4.57 -15.29 21.33
N ARG A 120 3.47 -14.56 21.33
CA ARG A 120 3.41 -13.11 21.55
C ARG A 120 4.19 -12.29 20.50
N GLU A 121 4.41 -12.84 19.30
CA GLU A 121 5.15 -12.16 18.24
C GLU A 121 4.56 -10.78 17.91
N GLU A 122 3.22 -10.68 17.88
CA GLU A 122 2.54 -9.43 17.54
C GLU A 122 2.80 -8.33 18.58
N GLU A 123 2.86 -8.70 19.84
CA GLU A 123 3.15 -7.74 20.94
C GLU A 123 4.59 -7.26 20.89
N MET A 124 5.48 -8.06 20.34
CA MET A 124 6.91 -7.76 20.26
C MET A 124 7.26 -6.88 19.06
N ILE A 125 6.38 -6.79 18.06
CA ILE A 125 6.65 -5.96 16.88
C ILE A 125 6.72 -4.48 17.32
N GLY A 126 7.87 -3.85 17.06
CA GLY A 126 8.17 -2.51 17.54
C GLY A 126 8.72 -2.47 18.99
N ASN A 127 8.67 -3.59 19.70
CA ASN A 127 9.12 -3.73 21.08
C ASN A 127 10.10 -4.92 21.23
N GLY A 128 11.15 -4.92 20.41
CA GLY A 128 12.17 -5.97 20.43
C GLY A 128 12.20 -6.84 19.19
N LEU A 129 11.18 -6.77 18.34
CA LEU A 129 11.15 -7.46 17.05
C LEU A 129 10.87 -6.45 15.94
N SER A 130 11.72 -6.44 14.92
CA SER A 130 11.55 -5.55 13.77
C SER A 130 11.77 -6.33 12.47
N PHE A 131 10.97 -5.98 11.46
CA PHE A 131 11.12 -6.54 10.11
C PHE A 131 11.99 -5.66 9.21
N CYS A 132 12.42 -4.50 9.72
CA CYS A 132 13.24 -3.57 8.94
C CYS A 132 14.48 -3.18 9.73
N ALA A 133 15.64 -3.50 9.22
CA ALA A 133 16.91 -3.18 9.87
C ALA A 133 17.15 -1.65 9.95
N VAL A 134 16.71 -0.91 8.98
CA VAL A 134 16.87 0.55 8.92
C VAL A 134 15.85 1.28 9.78
N UNK A 135 14.85 0.79 9.73
CA UNK A 135 13.82 1.36 10.50
C UNK A 135 13.84 1.00 11.95
N UNK A 136 14.40 0.08 12.07
CA UNK A 136 14.59 -0.43 13.33
C UNK A 136 15.68 0.29 14.10
N UNK A 137 16.25 0.73 13.37
CA UNK A 137 17.24 1.47 13.88
C UNK A 137 16.78 2.60 14.72
N UNK A 138 15.89 2.92 14.29
CA UNK A 138 15.25 3.91 15.00
C UNK A 138 14.66 3.43 16.31
N ALA A 139 14.10 2.42 16.29
CA ALA A 139 13.61 1.75 17.48
C ALA A 139 14.77 1.18 18.31
N CYS A 140 15.79 0.72 17.64
CA CYS A 140 16.95 0.12 18.30
C CYS A 140 17.78 1.18 19.07
N SER A 141 17.81 2.41 18.61
CA SER A 141 18.55 3.48 19.30
C SER A 141 17.95 3.85 20.66
N SER A 142 16.67 3.50 20.90
CA SER A 142 16.05 3.71 22.21
C SER A 142 16.19 2.49 23.13
N ILE A 143 16.64 1.34 22.58
CA ILE A 143 16.78 0.09 23.32
C ILE A 143 18.27 -0.25 23.57
N LEU A 144 19.18 0.39 22.80
CA LEU A 144 20.61 0.15 22.95
C LEU A 144 21.15 0.75 24.25
N THR A 145 21.24 -0.08 25.24
CA THR A 145 22.26 0.10 26.29
C THR A 145 23.63 -0.08 25.60
N PRO A 146 24.70 0.56 26.13
CA PRO A 146 26.03 0.56 25.48
C PRO A 146 26.69 -0.81 25.30
N SER A 147 25.98 -1.90 25.53
CA SER A 147 26.53 -3.26 25.48
C SER A 147 25.96 -4.15 24.36
N CYS A 148 25.26 -3.58 23.38
CA CYS A 148 24.71 -4.40 22.30
C CYS A 148 25.57 -4.27 21.02
N ASP A 149 26.47 -5.21 20.82
CA ASP A 149 27.37 -5.28 19.67
C ASP A 149 26.68 -5.73 18.35
N CYS A 150 25.35 -5.75 18.32
CA CYS A 150 24.60 -6.30 17.19
C CYS A 150 24.41 -5.35 15.99
N CYS A 151 24.95 -4.13 16.08
CA CYS A 151 24.69 -3.11 15.05
C CYS A 151 25.97 -2.62 14.33
N VAL A 152 27.04 -3.42 14.34
CA VAL A 152 28.26 -3.08 13.59
C VAL A 152 28.53 -4.12 12.53
N SER A 153 28.04 -3.89 11.32
CA SER A 153 28.60 -4.34 10.04
C SER A 153 27.62 -4.03 8.90
#